data_08686f83663e9284b2c2aba1230b39ac
#
_entry.id   08686f83663e9284b2c2aba1230b39ac
#
_cell.length_a   1.000
_cell.length_b   1.000
_cell.length_c   1.000
_cell.angle_alpha   90.00
_cell.angle_beta   90.00
_cell.angle_gamma   90.00
#
_symmetry.space_group_name_H-M   'P 1'
#
loop_
_entity.id
_entity.type
_entity.pdbx_description
1 polymer ?
#
loop_
_entity_poly.entity_id
_entity_poly.type
_entity_poly.pdbx_seq_one_letter_code
_entity_poly.pdbx_strand_id
1 'polypeptide(L)' 'MTDLARAVEDAVTDEWRTTREIAEEAGMRSQEGVCRARFFLRRMVRQDRAERSEATVGTSQGERTAATWRRRP' A
#
# COMPACT_ATOMS: atom_id res chain seq x y z
N MET A 1 -9.08 -1.20 -20.40
CA MET A 1 -8.88 -2.04 -19.21
C MET A 1 -7.97 -1.36 -18.22
N THR A 2 -8.41 -1.22 -16.98
CA THR A 2 -7.59 -0.58 -15.97
C THR A 2 -6.51 -1.57 -15.50
N ASP A 3 -5.26 -1.18 -15.60
CA ASP A 3 -4.16 -1.97 -15.09
C ASP A 3 -4.00 -1.66 -13.59
N LEU A 4 -4.53 -2.54 -12.74
CA LEU A 4 -4.49 -2.37 -11.30
C LEU A 4 -3.06 -2.35 -10.76
N ALA A 5 -2.17 -3.14 -11.34
CA ALA A 5 -0.77 -3.15 -10.94
C ALA A 5 -0.14 -1.78 -11.15
N ARG A 6 -0.41 -1.16 -12.29
CA ARG A 6 0.11 0.17 -12.60
C ARG A 6 -0.50 1.24 -11.71
N ALA A 7 -1.80 1.14 -11.42
CA ALA A 7 -2.47 2.08 -10.52
C ALA A 7 -1.85 2.02 -9.11
N VAL A 8 -1.54 0.83 -8.63
CA VAL A 8 -0.86 0.65 -7.34
C VAL A 8 0.55 1.23 -7.40
N GLU A 9 1.29 0.96 -8.47
CA GLU A 9 2.64 1.53 -8.63
C GLU A 9 2.64 3.05 -8.62
N ASP A 10 1.70 3.66 -9.32
CA ASP A 10 1.59 5.11 -9.37
C ASP A 10 1.18 5.71 -8.02
N ALA A 11 0.45 4.96 -7.21
CA ALA A 11 0.04 5.38 -5.87
C ALA A 11 1.17 5.29 -4.84
N VAL A 12 2.21 4.52 -5.11
CA VAL A 12 3.38 4.42 -4.24
C VAL A 12 4.32 5.59 -4.55
N THR A 13 4.57 6.41 -3.53
CA THR A 13 5.45 7.57 -3.64
C THR A 13 6.67 7.39 -2.74
N ASP A 14 7.51 8.42 -2.65
CA ASP A 14 8.65 8.42 -1.74
C ASP A 14 8.25 8.62 -0.27
N GLU A 15 6.98 8.86 -0.01
CA GLU A 15 6.44 8.95 1.34
C GLU A 15 5.86 7.62 1.80
N TRP A 16 6.02 7.33 3.09
CA TRP A 16 5.43 6.14 3.68
C TRP A 16 3.90 6.26 3.71
N ARG A 17 3.22 5.30 3.09
CA ARG A 17 1.75 5.25 3.05
C ARG A 17 1.27 3.86 3.44
N THR A 18 0.12 3.81 4.11
CA THR A 18 -0.49 2.52 4.46
C THR A 18 -1.05 1.84 3.22
N THR A 19 -1.27 0.52 3.32
CA THR A 19 -1.89 -0.24 2.24
C THR A 19 -3.24 0.36 1.85
N ARG A 20 -4.05 0.75 2.84
CA ARG A 20 -5.35 1.36 2.60
C ARG A 20 -5.24 2.67 1.83
N GLU A 21 -4.32 3.54 2.23
CA GLU A 21 -4.11 4.82 1.55
C GLU A 21 -3.72 4.62 0.09
N ILE A 22 -2.83 3.66 -0.17
CA ILE A 22 -2.41 3.33 -1.53
C ILE A 22 -3.57 2.76 -2.33
N ALA A 23 -4.36 1.86 -1.73
CA ALA A 23 -5.52 1.29 -2.40
C ALA A 23 -6.56 2.36 -2.75
N GLU A 24 -6.84 3.27 -1.83
CA GLU A 24 -7.77 4.38 -2.09
C GLU A 24 -7.28 5.28 -3.22
N GLU A 25 -6.01 5.62 -3.22
CA GLU A 25 -5.40 6.43 -4.27
C GLU A 25 -5.47 5.72 -5.63
N ALA A 26 -5.39 4.40 -5.64
CA ALA A 26 -5.52 3.59 -6.85
C ALA A 26 -6.99 3.35 -7.25
N GLY A 27 -7.93 3.89 -6.50
CA GLY A 27 -9.37 3.75 -6.78
C GLY A 27 -10.03 2.51 -6.22
N MET A 28 -9.34 1.79 -5.33
CA MET A 28 -9.86 0.57 -4.70
C MET A 28 -10.22 0.83 -3.25
N ARG A 29 -11.50 1.00 -2.96
CA ARG A 29 -11.97 1.34 -1.60
C ARG A 29 -12.50 0.16 -0.79
N SER A 30 -12.71 -0.99 -1.43
CA SER A 30 -13.23 -2.17 -0.75
C SER A 30 -12.12 -2.91 -0.01
N GLN A 31 -12.50 -3.76 0.94
CA GLN A 31 -11.55 -4.62 1.64
C GLN A 31 -10.83 -5.55 0.66
N GLU A 32 -11.53 -6.03 -0.35
CA GLU A 32 -10.94 -6.85 -1.41
C GLU A 32 -9.89 -6.06 -2.19
N GLY A 33 -10.15 -4.79 -2.47
CA GLY A 33 -9.18 -3.91 -3.14
C GLY A 33 -7.92 -3.71 -2.31
N VAL A 34 -8.06 -3.57 -1.00
CA VAL A 34 -6.90 -3.45 -0.09
C VAL A 34 -6.06 -4.72 -0.12
N CYS A 35 -6.69 -5.90 -0.14
CA CYS A 35 -5.97 -7.17 -0.25
C CYS A 35 -5.21 -7.29 -1.57
N ARG A 36 -5.82 -6.87 -2.67
CA ARG A 36 -5.17 -6.86 -3.99
C ARG A 36 -4.00 -5.89 -4.02
N ALA A 37 -4.16 -4.70 -3.46
CA ALA A 37 -3.08 -3.73 -3.39
C ALA A 37 -1.88 -4.29 -2.61
N ARG A 38 -2.14 -4.99 -1.51
CA ARG A 38 -1.08 -5.64 -0.72
C ARG A 38 -0.31 -6.65 -1.56
N PHE A 39 -1.00 -7.43 -2.36
CA PHE A 39 -0.36 -8.40 -3.25
C PHE A 39 0.63 -7.73 -4.21
N PHE A 40 0.20 -6.67 -4.87
CA PHE A 40 1.07 -5.93 -5.79
C PHE A 40 2.22 -5.25 -5.08
N LEU A 41 1.98 -4.71 -3.88
CA LEU A 41 3.03 -4.06 -3.09
C LEU A 41 4.11 -5.05 -2.65
N ARG A 42 3.72 -6.25 -2.23
CA ARG A 42 4.69 -7.31 -1.90
C ARG A 42 5.54 -7.70 -3.10
N ARG A 43 4.92 -7.75 -4.27
CA ARG A 43 5.62 -8.04 -5.51
C ARG A 43 6.64 -6.94 -5.83
N MET A 44 6.26 -5.68 -5.65
CA MET A 44 7.18 -4.55 -5.84
C MET A 44 8.38 -4.64 -4.90
N VAL A 45 8.17 -5.02 -3.65
CA VAL A 45 9.27 -5.21 -2.68
C VAL A 45 10.21 -6.31 -3.14
N ARG A 46 9.68 -7.43 -3.63
CA ARG A 46 10.50 -8.52 -4.17
C ARG A 46 11.33 -8.09 -5.38
N GLN A 47 10.83 -7.13 -6.15
CA GLN A 47 11.51 -6.59 -7.32
C GLN A 47 12.42 -5.40 -7.00
N ASP A 48 12.63 -5.11 -5.72
CA ASP A 48 13.43 -3.96 -5.25
C ASP A 48 12.90 -2.60 -5.75
N ARG A 49 11.59 -2.50 -5.96
CA ARG A 49 10.94 -1.28 -6.44
C ARG A 49 10.24 -0.52 -5.33
N ALA A 50 10.03 -1.14 -4.19
CA ALA A 50 9.39 -0.52 -3.03
C ALA A 50 10.02 -1.03 -1.74
N GLU A 51 9.87 -0.26 -0.68
CA GLU A 51 10.27 -0.63 0.67
C GLU A 51 9.03 -0.81 1.54
N ARG A 52 9.12 -1.71 2.51
CA ARG A 52 8.07 -1.96 3.48
C ARG A 52 8.54 -1.62 4.88
N SER A 53 7.67 -1.00 5.66
CA SER A 53 7.88 -0.78 7.09
C SER A 53 6.56 -0.98 7.82
N GLU A 54 6.56 -0.79 9.11
CA GLU A 54 5.36 -0.86 9.93
C GLU A 54 5.22 0.42 10.73
N ALA A 55 3.99 0.92 10.82
CA ALA A 55 3.67 2.10 11.61
C ALA A 55 2.56 1.76 12.58
N THR A 56 2.61 2.36 13.77
CA THR A 56 1.55 2.24 14.74
C THR A 56 0.47 3.27 14.43
N VAL A 57 -0.75 2.81 14.26
CA VAL A 57 -1.91 3.67 13.97
C VAL A 57 -2.85 3.61 15.17
N GLY A 58 -3.16 4.78 15.74
CA GLY A 58 -4.15 4.88 16.81
C GLY A 58 -5.56 4.72 16.25
N THR A 59 -6.36 3.87 16.88
CA THR A 59 -7.75 3.66 16.53
C THR A 59 -8.63 3.80 17.77
N SER A 60 -9.94 3.90 17.60
CA SER A 60 -10.89 3.94 18.71
C SER A 60 -10.85 2.68 19.57
N GLN A 61 -10.31 1.59 19.06
CA GLN A 61 -10.18 0.30 19.76
C GLN A 61 -8.77 0.05 20.28
N GLY A 62 -7.87 1.02 20.19
CA GLY A 62 -6.50 0.90 20.61
C GLY A 62 -5.52 1.11 19.46
N GLU A 63 -4.28 0.71 19.66
CA GLU A 63 -3.23 0.85 18.65
C GLU A 63 -3.13 -0.41 17.81
N ARG A 64 -2.95 -0.21 16.52
CA ARG A 64 -2.72 -1.30 15.56
C ARG A 64 -1.47 -1.02 14.76
N THR A 65 -0.74 -2.07 14.43
CA THR A 65 0.38 -1.98 13.51
C THR A 65 -0.16 -2.13 12.09
N ALA A 66 0.21 -1.19 11.23
CA ALA A 66 -0.17 -1.23 9.82
C ALA A 66 1.07 -1.25 8.95
N ALA A 67 1.07 -2.05 7.89
CA ALA A 67 2.13 -2.05 6.92
C ALA A 67 2.13 -0.73 6.14
N THR A 68 3.31 -0.15 5.97
CA THR A 68 3.50 1.06 5.18
C THR A 68 4.50 0.76 4.06
N TRP A 69 4.37 1.50 2.98
CA TRP A 69 5.11 1.27 1.75
C TRP A 69 5.56 2.59 1.16
N ARG A 70 6.73 2.60 0.56
CA ARG A 70 7.21 3.75 -0.21
C ARG A 70 8.03 3.26 -1.39
N ARG A 71 8.17 4.13 -2.39
CA ARG A 71 9.02 3.84 -3.54
C ARG A 71 10.48 3.83 -3.10
N ARG A 72 11.20 2.82 -3.54
CA ARG A 72 12.63 2.75 -3.27
C ARG A 72 13.36 3.82 -4.08
N PRO A 73 14.24 4.62 -3.43
CA PRO A 73 14.98 5.65 -4.14
C PRO A 73 15.99 5.10 -5.15
#